data_46deb1b2cddca2bfc48c543252c18e67
#
_entry.id   46deb1b2cddca2bfc48c543252c18e67
#
_cell.length_a   1.000
_cell.length_b   1.000
_cell.length_c   1.000
_cell.angle_alpha   90.00
_cell.angle_beta   90.00
_cell.angle_gamma   90.00
#
_symmetry.space_group_name_H-M   'P 1'
#
loop_
_entity.id
_entity.type
_entity.pdbx_description
1 polymer ?
#
loop_
_entity_poly.entity_id
_entity_poly.type
_entity_poly.pdbx_seq_one_letter_code
_entity_poly.pdbx_strand_id
1 'polypeptide(L)'
;MIDRYLTYLATVRRYSPRTVEIYRDILHEYLAFSEPTGAAEAATASGNRSHPRLRKREGPAGLGLDDASLLAGSQSKVSGRGPAQPDVSGGSLPWSEALSVQAVRSYEVYLLDTKKESAKTVSLHLSVLSGFCKFLMKQGVLESNPVRLVSRPKQEKRLPVFYREESMQDYFERTKGVLEYGKYEDQLQRMILGLLYGTGLRRSELISLNRDAVDYTRHVLRVRGKGDKMREIPLTASLCEEISLYLQSVDSLKCADQAPEAPLLQTPRGTRLYPVYVDRAVKAALGQIGSISGRKSPHVLRHTLATELLDGGADLNSIKELLGHSSLAATQVYTHNSIERLQKVYKSAHPRAKNDGNHGD
;
A
#
# COMPACT_ATOMS: atom_id res chain seq x y z
N MET A 1 9.50 2.67 26.48
CA MET A 1 9.23 1.31 25.93
C MET A 1 8.64 1.36 24.53
N ILE A 2 7.67 2.26 24.26
CA ILE A 2 7.08 2.39 22.89
C ILE A 2 8.17 2.70 21.87
N ASP A 3 9.04 3.69 22.10
CA ASP A 3 10.08 4.05 21.14
C ASP A 3 11.05 2.89 20.85
N ARG A 4 11.39 2.12 21.86
CA ARG A 4 12.19 0.89 21.70
C ARG A 4 11.48 -0.14 20.81
N TYR A 5 10.16 -0.29 20.98
CA TYR A 5 9.36 -1.15 20.11
C TYR A 5 9.29 -0.64 18.68
N LEU A 6 9.06 0.66 18.47
CA LEU A 6 9.02 1.27 17.14
C LEU A 6 10.36 1.15 16.41
N THR A 7 11.47 1.36 17.14
CA THR A 7 12.83 1.10 16.62
C THR A 7 13.01 -0.37 16.25
N TYR A 8 12.61 -1.31 17.11
CA TYR A 8 12.62 -2.75 16.80
C TYR A 8 11.81 -3.08 15.54
N LEU A 9 10.62 -2.48 15.36
CA LEU A 9 9.83 -2.68 14.15
C LEU A 9 10.54 -2.16 12.89
N ALA A 10 11.17 -0.99 12.97
CA ALA A 10 11.88 -0.38 11.86
C ALA A 10 13.14 -1.15 11.48
N THR A 11 14.00 -1.45 12.47
CA THR A 11 15.34 -2.00 12.24
C THR A 11 15.35 -3.53 12.10
N VAL A 12 14.73 -4.24 13.05
CA VAL A 12 14.77 -5.72 13.09
C VAL A 12 13.66 -6.33 12.24
N ARG A 13 12.44 -5.79 12.35
CA ARG A 13 11.27 -6.32 11.59
C ARG A 13 11.15 -5.72 10.20
N ARG A 14 11.94 -4.68 9.87
CA ARG A 14 11.97 -3.98 8.59
C ARG A 14 10.57 -3.56 8.10
N TYR A 15 9.76 -3.04 9.03
CA TYR A 15 8.47 -2.49 8.68
C TYR A 15 8.63 -1.18 7.92
N SER A 16 7.69 -0.90 7.01
CA SER A 16 7.72 0.37 6.27
C SER A 16 7.54 1.56 7.22
N PRO A 17 8.11 2.75 6.90
CA PRO A 17 7.93 3.96 7.71
C PRO A 17 6.44 4.25 8.02
N ARG A 18 5.58 4.08 7.01
CA ARG A 18 4.14 4.26 7.18
C ARG A 18 3.51 3.28 8.17
N THR A 19 3.97 2.02 8.18
CA THR A 19 3.48 1.04 9.15
C THR A 19 3.92 1.40 10.57
N VAL A 20 5.18 1.83 10.72
CA VAL A 20 5.72 2.26 12.03
C VAL A 20 4.95 3.48 12.55
N GLU A 21 4.63 4.44 11.70
CA GLU A 21 3.81 5.61 12.03
C GLU A 21 2.42 5.20 12.53
N ILE A 22 1.71 4.33 11.81
CA ILE A 22 0.40 3.81 12.24
C ILE A 22 0.49 3.12 13.60
N TYR A 23 1.54 2.32 13.83
CA TYR A 23 1.76 1.66 15.12
C TYR A 23 2.02 2.66 16.24
N ARG A 24 2.79 3.72 15.95
CA ARG A 24 3.02 4.83 16.89
C ARG A 24 1.71 5.49 17.28
N ASP A 25 0.91 5.92 16.30
CA ASP A 25 -0.33 6.63 16.53
C ASP A 25 -1.30 5.79 17.40
N ILE A 26 -1.46 4.50 17.08
CA ILE A 26 -2.32 3.59 17.84
C ILE A 26 -1.83 3.39 19.27
N LEU A 27 -0.51 3.23 19.48
CA LEU A 27 0.05 3.02 20.82
C LEU A 27 -0.07 4.29 21.68
N HIS A 28 0.14 5.46 21.11
CA HIS A 28 -0.04 6.74 21.82
C HIS A 28 -1.52 6.99 22.13
N GLU A 29 -2.43 6.68 21.21
CA GLU A 29 -3.87 6.77 21.47
C GLU A 29 -4.30 5.84 22.62
N TYR A 30 -3.77 4.60 22.65
CA TYR A 30 -4.05 3.68 23.74
C TYR A 30 -3.54 4.18 25.09
N LEU A 31 -2.35 4.76 25.13
CA LEU A 31 -1.79 5.32 26.36
C LEU A 31 -2.63 6.48 26.87
N ALA A 32 -3.00 7.41 25.98
CA ALA A 32 -3.85 8.54 26.35
C ALA A 32 -5.22 8.09 26.89
N PHE A 33 -5.75 6.97 26.37
CA PHE A 33 -6.97 6.36 26.91
C PHE A 33 -6.73 5.71 28.29
N SER A 34 -5.59 5.09 28.52
CA SER A 34 -5.29 4.36 29.76
C SER A 34 -4.87 5.26 30.94
N GLU A 35 -4.57 6.54 30.69
CA GLU A 35 -4.27 7.50 31.76
C GLU A 35 -5.56 7.91 32.51
N PRO A 36 -5.50 8.06 33.87
CA PRO A 36 -6.69 8.28 34.71
C PRO A 36 -7.53 9.51 34.32
N THR A 37 -6.92 10.51 33.67
CA THR A 37 -7.57 11.74 33.19
C THR A 37 -8.38 11.52 31.92
N GLY A 38 -7.96 10.62 31.03
CA GLY A 38 -8.61 10.32 29.75
C GLY A 38 -9.91 9.52 29.90
N ALA A 39 -10.01 8.67 30.90
CA ALA A 39 -11.21 7.87 31.16
C ALA A 39 -12.40 8.73 31.67
N ALA A 40 -12.14 9.81 32.38
CA ALA A 40 -13.17 10.72 32.88
C ALA A 40 -13.71 11.67 31.78
N GLU A 41 -12.85 12.12 30.85
CA GLU A 41 -13.26 12.96 29.72
C GLU A 41 -14.03 12.19 28.65
N ALA A 42 -13.72 10.90 28.44
CA ALA A 42 -14.45 10.04 27.51
C ALA A 42 -15.91 9.79 27.96
N ALA A 43 -16.17 9.78 29.26
CA ALA A 43 -17.52 9.61 29.84
C ALA A 43 -18.35 10.89 29.74
N THR A 44 -17.74 12.09 29.69
CA THR A 44 -18.41 13.38 29.64
C THR A 44 -18.59 13.94 28.21
N ALA A 45 -17.86 13.42 27.22
CA ALA A 45 -17.91 13.86 25.81
C ALA A 45 -19.08 13.31 24.99
N SER A 46 -20.08 12.66 25.61
CA SER A 46 -21.31 12.19 24.91
C SER A 46 -22.29 13.32 24.58
N GLY A 47 -21.89 14.59 24.71
CA GLY A 47 -22.66 15.79 24.38
C GLY A 47 -21.92 16.68 23.41
N ASN A 48 -22.34 16.60 22.15
CA ASN A 48 -22.24 17.67 21.16
C ASN A 48 -20.82 18.18 20.77
N ARG A 49 -20.19 17.60 19.71
CA ARG A 49 -19.29 18.38 18.82
C ARG A 49 -19.21 17.80 17.41
N SER A 50 -19.56 18.67 16.47
CA SER A 50 -19.37 18.58 15.03
C SER A 50 -17.91 18.27 14.64
N HIS A 51 -17.75 17.42 13.60
CA HIS A 51 -16.46 17.05 13.01
C HIS A 51 -15.58 18.25 12.65
N PRO A 52 -14.31 18.27 13.02
CA PRO A 52 -13.33 19.10 12.34
C PRO A 52 -12.87 18.40 11.07
N ARG A 53 -13.17 19.02 9.94
CA ARG A 53 -12.58 18.70 8.63
C ARG A 53 -11.05 18.78 8.73
N LEU A 54 -10.35 17.76 8.29
CA LEU A 54 -8.90 17.75 8.08
C LEU A 54 -8.48 18.96 7.24
N ARG A 55 -7.90 19.95 7.89
CA ARG A 55 -7.20 21.06 7.24
C ARG A 55 -5.94 20.53 6.56
N LYS A 56 -5.80 20.83 5.27
CA LYS A 56 -4.58 20.76 4.50
C LYS A 56 -3.47 21.49 5.25
N ARG A 57 -2.39 20.82 5.59
CA ARG A 57 -1.12 21.46 5.92
C ARG A 57 -0.36 21.69 4.63
N GLU A 58 -0.21 22.94 4.30
CA GLU A 58 0.78 23.45 3.34
C GLU A 58 2.17 23.25 3.94
N GLY A 59 3.11 22.76 3.11
CA GLY A 59 4.49 22.56 3.52
C GLY A 59 5.25 23.90 3.55
N PRO A 60 6.23 24.05 4.42
CA PRO A 60 7.17 25.16 4.34
C PRO A 60 8.29 24.87 3.34
N ALA A 61 8.64 25.92 2.62
CA ALA A 61 9.75 26.04 1.70
C ALA A 61 11.12 25.84 2.38
N GLY A 62 12.10 25.48 1.54
CA GLY A 62 13.42 25.04 1.91
C GLY A 62 14.33 26.04 2.67
N LEU A 63 15.41 25.45 3.13
CA LEU A 63 16.74 26.01 3.43
C LEU A 63 17.65 24.80 3.62
N GLY A 64 18.64 24.59 2.77
CA GLY A 64 19.96 25.19 2.94
C GLY A 64 20.92 24.11 3.39
N LEU A 65 21.82 23.71 2.51
CA LEU A 65 22.95 22.82 2.63
C LEU A 65 23.95 23.26 3.73
N ASP A 66 24.78 22.27 4.08
CA ASP A 66 26.14 22.28 4.63
C ASP A 66 26.23 21.84 6.10
N ASP A 67 26.87 20.74 6.39
CA ASP A 67 28.30 20.54 6.55
C ASP A 67 28.66 19.09 6.89
N ALA A 68 29.68 18.61 6.18
CA ALA A 68 30.37 17.37 6.50
C ALA A 68 31.48 17.68 7.51
N SER A 69 31.65 16.82 8.47
CA SER A 69 32.90 16.32 9.00
C SER A 69 32.82 16.00 10.48
N LEU A 70 33.19 14.81 10.85
CA LEU A 70 34.33 14.46 11.71
C LEU A 70 34.20 13.00 12.20
N LEU A 71 35.06 12.21 11.63
CA LEU A 71 35.51 10.91 12.16
C LEU A 71 36.39 11.19 13.39
N ALA A 72 36.18 10.45 14.47
CA ALA A 72 37.27 9.90 15.28
C ALA A 72 36.72 8.98 16.37
N GLY A 73 37.26 7.80 16.41
CA GLY A 73 36.96 6.72 17.34
C GLY A 73 37.46 6.94 18.76
N SER A 74 36.85 6.15 19.64
CA SER A 74 37.61 5.62 20.79
C SER A 74 36.90 4.36 21.31
N GLN A 75 37.63 3.27 21.35
CA GLN A 75 37.32 2.05 22.08
C GLN A 75 37.41 2.33 23.59
N SER A 76 36.43 1.92 24.35
CA SER A 76 36.63 1.67 25.78
C SER A 76 35.74 0.54 26.31
N LYS A 77 36.40 -0.38 26.81
CA LYS A 77 36.20 -1.54 27.73
C LYS A 77 34.79 -1.73 28.30
N VAL A 78 34.31 -2.94 28.06
CA VAL A 78 33.21 -3.62 28.76
C VAL A 78 33.62 -3.83 30.23
N SER A 79 32.86 -3.28 31.16
CA SER A 79 32.77 -3.72 32.53
C SER A 79 31.32 -4.01 32.88
N GLY A 80 31.05 -5.24 33.33
CA GLY A 80 29.73 -5.73 33.64
C GLY A 80 29.08 -4.96 34.79
N ARG A 81 27.81 -4.64 34.59
CA ARG A 81 26.88 -4.33 35.69
C ARG A 81 25.59 -5.09 35.44
N GLY A 82 25.09 -5.70 36.50
CA GLY A 82 23.88 -6.49 36.55
C GLY A 82 22.61 -5.73 36.15
N PRO A 83 21.43 -6.39 36.12
CA PRO A 83 20.24 -5.84 35.56
C PRO A 83 19.83 -4.57 36.30
N ALA A 84 19.83 -3.45 35.54
CA ALA A 84 19.35 -2.17 36.05
C ALA A 84 17.83 -2.29 36.29
N GLN A 85 17.42 -1.95 37.50
CA GLN A 85 16.03 -1.75 37.87
C GLN A 85 15.41 -0.67 36.97
N PRO A 86 14.11 -0.79 36.64
CA PRO A 86 13.45 0.23 35.83
C PRO A 86 13.29 1.52 36.62
N ASP A 87 13.82 2.61 36.08
CA ASP A 87 13.54 3.97 36.58
C ASP A 87 12.02 4.22 36.53
N VAL A 88 11.43 4.26 37.70
CA VAL A 88 10.03 4.67 37.92
C VAL A 88 10.05 6.10 38.42
N SER A 89 10.11 7.06 37.50
CA SER A 89 9.85 8.47 37.82
C SER A 89 8.86 9.06 36.85
N GLY A 90 7.66 9.26 37.33
CA GLY A 90 6.53 9.89 36.64
C GLY A 90 5.33 8.98 36.55
N GLY A 91 4.22 9.30 37.21
CA GLY A 91 2.98 8.55 37.47
C GLY A 91 2.27 7.82 36.34
N SER A 92 2.99 7.04 35.54
CA SER A 92 2.38 6.13 34.56
C SER A 92 2.09 4.77 35.20
N LEU A 93 0.90 4.25 34.95
CA LEU A 93 0.52 2.90 35.37
C LEU A 93 1.55 1.85 34.92
N PRO A 94 1.87 0.85 35.76
CA PRO A 94 2.73 -0.25 35.33
C PRO A 94 2.11 -0.97 34.13
N TRP A 95 2.95 -1.44 33.20
CA TRP A 95 2.50 -2.06 31.95
C TRP A 95 1.56 -3.27 32.16
N SER A 96 1.67 -3.95 33.30
CA SER A 96 0.79 -5.05 33.69
C SER A 96 -0.65 -4.58 33.96
N GLU A 97 -0.84 -3.38 34.49
CA GLU A 97 -2.15 -2.77 34.71
C GLU A 97 -2.67 -2.11 33.43
N ALA A 98 -1.84 -1.29 32.79
CA ALA A 98 -2.19 -0.60 31.55
C ALA A 98 -2.59 -1.58 30.41
N LEU A 99 -2.03 -2.78 30.38
CA LEU A 99 -2.32 -3.81 29.39
C LEU A 99 -3.07 -5.00 30.01
N SER A 100 -3.88 -4.79 31.06
CA SER A 100 -4.78 -5.84 31.58
C SER A 100 -5.86 -6.19 30.56
N VAL A 101 -6.44 -7.40 30.70
CA VAL A 101 -7.56 -7.84 29.84
C VAL A 101 -8.72 -6.86 29.93
N GLN A 102 -8.96 -6.31 31.11
CA GLN A 102 -10.05 -5.35 31.35
C GLN A 102 -9.78 -4.02 30.66
N ALA A 103 -8.55 -3.47 30.78
CA ALA A 103 -8.18 -2.23 30.09
C ALA A 103 -8.32 -2.35 28.57
N VAL A 104 -7.87 -3.46 27.99
CA VAL A 104 -7.98 -3.71 26.55
C VAL A 104 -9.44 -3.87 26.11
N ARG A 105 -10.31 -4.51 26.91
CA ARG A 105 -11.75 -4.59 26.62
C ARG A 105 -12.42 -3.22 26.70
N SER A 106 -12.11 -2.42 27.71
CA SER A 106 -12.64 -1.06 27.85
C SER A 106 -12.22 -0.19 26.65
N TYR A 107 -10.99 -0.35 26.17
CA TYR A 107 -10.52 0.33 24.96
C TYR A 107 -11.25 -0.13 23.69
N GLU A 108 -11.52 -1.42 23.55
CA GLU A 108 -12.31 -1.94 22.44
C GLU A 108 -13.72 -1.32 22.41
N VAL A 109 -14.38 -1.27 23.58
CA VAL A 109 -15.71 -0.63 23.72
C VAL A 109 -15.61 0.85 23.38
N TYR A 110 -14.60 1.56 23.89
CA TYR A 110 -14.36 2.96 23.55
C TYR A 110 -14.23 3.21 22.05
N LEU A 111 -13.46 2.36 21.35
CA LEU A 111 -13.32 2.47 19.89
C LEU A 111 -14.63 2.21 19.15
N LEU A 112 -15.43 1.22 19.60
CA LEU A 112 -16.70 0.86 18.96
C LEU A 112 -17.81 1.88 19.27
N ASP A 113 -17.97 2.24 20.53
CA ASP A 113 -19.15 2.97 21.00
C ASP A 113 -18.93 4.50 21.00
N THR A 114 -17.75 4.95 21.41
CA THR A 114 -17.46 6.38 21.48
C THR A 114 -16.89 6.91 20.17
N LYS A 115 -15.86 6.24 19.62
CA LYS A 115 -15.24 6.66 18.37
C LYS A 115 -15.97 6.19 17.12
N LYS A 116 -16.90 5.24 17.24
CA LYS A 116 -17.65 4.63 16.11
C LYS A 116 -16.73 4.05 15.02
N GLU A 117 -15.60 3.49 15.45
CA GLU A 117 -14.64 2.87 14.53
C GLU A 117 -15.17 1.57 13.93
N SER A 118 -14.73 1.26 12.73
CA SER A 118 -15.11 0.01 12.08
C SER A 118 -14.50 -1.22 12.78
N ALA A 119 -15.16 -2.37 12.74
CA ALA A 119 -14.64 -3.64 13.25
C ALA A 119 -13.24 -3.97 12.71
N LYS A 120 -12.93 -3.54 11.46
CA LYS A 120 -11.61 -3.68 10.84
C LYS A 120 -10.57 -2.80 11.52
N THR A 121 -10.90 -1.54 11.82
CA THR A 121 -10.01 -0.60 12.52
C THR A 121 -9.74 -1.10 13.93
N VAL A 122 -10.78 -1.50 14.66
CA VAL A 122 -10.64 -2.07 16.01
C VAL A 122 -9.74 -3.32 16.00
N SER A 123 -9.92 -4.20 15.03
CA SER A 123 -9.05 -5.39 14.86
C SER A 123 -7.59 -5.01 14.57
N LEU A 124 -7.34 -3.89 13.88
CA LEU A 124 -6.00 -3.36 13.66
C LEU A 124 -5.39 -2.89 14.98
N HIS A 125 -6.12 -2.09 15.78
CA HIS A 125 -5.68 -1.63 17.10
C HIS A 125 -5.32 -2.80 18.01
N LEU A 126 -6.18 -3.80 18.13
CA LEU A 126 -5.91 -5.02 18.89
C LEU A 126 -4.67 -5.79 18.37
N SER A 127 -4.44 -5.78 17.06
CA SER A 127 -3.26 -6.43 16.46
C SER A 127 -1.96 -5.70 16.82
N VAL A 128 -1.98 -4.37 16.83
CA VAL A 128 -0.86 -3.53 17.24
C VAL A 128 -0.55 -3.76 18.72
N LEU A 129 -1.56 -3.69 19.59
CA LEU A 129 -1.41 -3.95 21.03
C LEU A 129 -0.86 -5.35 21.30
N SER A 130 -1.40 -6.37 20.61
CA SER A 130 -0.90 -7.75 20.74
C SER A 130 0.55 -7.89 20.28
N GLY A 131 0.97 -7.14 19.25
CA GLY A 131 2.35 -7.06 18.81
C GLY A 131 3.27 -6.42 19.86
N PHE A 132 2.81 -5.36 20.48
CA PHE A 132 3.52 -4.68 21.56
C PHE A 132 3.64 -5.55 22.82
N CYS A 133 2.56 -6.22 23.23
CA CYS A 133 2.60 -7.19 24.33
C CYS A 133 3.63 -8.30 24.09
N LYS A 134 3.70 -8.85 22.88
CA LYS A 134 4.73 -9.86 22.52
C LYS A 134 6.15 -9.30 22.63
N PHE A 135 6.35 -8.02 22.31
CA PHE A 135 7.64 -7.38 22.51
C PHE A 135 7.97 -7.22 23.99
N LEU A 136 7.02 -6.76 24.80
CA LEU A 136 7.19 -6.64 26.25
C LEU A 136 7.45 -7.99 26.92
N MET A 137 6.81 -9.08 26.48
CA MET A 137 7.10 -10.43 26.94
C MET A 137 8.55 -10.84 26.65
N LYS A 138 9.08 -10.50 25.46
CA LYS A 138 10.49 -10.75 25.11
C LYS A 138 11.47 -9.93 25.95
N GLN A 139 11.02 -8.81 26.52
CA GLN A 139 11.82 -7.98 27.43
C GLN A 139 11.63 -8.38 28.91
N GLY A 140 10.85 -9.43 29.21
CA GLY A 140 10.56 -9.86 30.59
C GLY A 140 9.65 -8.91 31.37
N VAL A 141 8.96 -7.98 30.68
CA VAL A 141 8.07 -6.97 31.33
C VAL A 141 6.65 -7.52 31.52
N LEU A 142 6.21 -8.42 30.64
CA LEU A 142 4.92 -9.10 30.76
C LEU A 142 5.13 -10.62 30.69
N GLU A 143 4.36 -11.36 31.47
CA GLU A 143 4.36 -12.84 31.48
C GLU A 143 3.51 -13.41 30.34
N SER A 144 2.40 -12.76 30.02
CA SER A 144 1.44 -13.23 29.03
C SER A 144 0.91 -12.10 28.16
N ASN A 145 0.22 -12.46 27.07
CA ASN A 145 -0.39 -11.49 26.17
C ASN A 145 -1.91 -11.39 26.43
N PRO A 146 -2.37 -10.39 27.19
CA PRO A 146 -3.77 -10.27 27.59
C PRO A 146 -4.71 -9.96 26.40
N VAL A 147 -4.21 -9.35 25.33
CA VAL A 147 -5.01 -9.06 24.13
C VAL A 147 -5.53 -10.33 23.45
N ARG A 148 -4.90 -11.48 23.68
CA ARG A 148 -5.36 -12.77 23.15
C ARG A 148 -6.67 -13.26 23.78
N LEU A 149 -6.99 -12.78 24.98
CA LEU A 149 -8.19 -13.11 25.73
C LEU A 149 -9.37 -12.17 25.40
N VAL A 150 -9.13 -11.17 24.56
CA VAL A 150 -10.16 -10.25 24.08
C VAL A 150 -10.69 -10.74 22.74
N SER A 151 -12.01 -10.90 22.66
CA SER A 151 -12.68 -11.32 21.42
C SER A 151 -12.60 -10.20 20.39
N ARG A 152 -12.28 -10.54 19.16
CA ARG A 152 -12.27 -9.52 18.08
C ARG A 152 -13.71 -9.32 17.56
N PRO A 153 -14.08 -8.08 17.23
CA PRO A 153 -15.38 -7.81 16.64
C PRO A 153 -15.52 -8.55 15.31
N LYS A 154 -16.72 -9.10 15.06
CA LYS A 154 -17.01 -9.78 13.79
C LYS A 154 -16.91 -8.80 12.64
N GLN A 155 -16.08 -9.12 11.67
CA GLN A 155 -16.00 -8.36 10.43
C GLN A 155 -17.03 -8.89 9.43
N GLU A 156 -17.79 -8.01 8.82
CA GLU A 156 -18.61 -8.38 7.67
C GLU A 156 -17.72 -8.91 6.55
N LYS A 157 -17.95 -10.14 6.14
CA LYS A 157 -17.33 -10.70 4.95
C LYS A 157 -18.05 -10.13 3.73
N ARG A 158 -17.59 -8.98 3.25
CA ARG A 158 -18.06 -8.44 1.97
C ARG A 158 -17.55 -9.34 0.87
N LEU A 159 -18.43 -9.73 -0.05
CA LEU A 159 -18.02 -10.44 -1.25
C LEU A 159 -17.00 -9.60 -2.02
N PRO A 160 -15.97 -10.22 -2.59
CA PRO A 160 -15.03 -9.51 -3.44
C PRO A 160 -15.78 -8.80 -4.58
N VAL A 161 -15.54 -7.51 -4.75
CA VAL A 161 -16.07 -6.76 -5.89
C VAL A 161 -15.06 -6.93 -7.02
N PHE A 162 -15.54 -7.30 -8.19
CA PHE A 162 -14.79 -7.30 -9.44
C PHE A 162 -15.64 -6.67 -10.52
N TYR A 163 -15.01 -6.18 -11.58
CA TYR A 163 -15.71 -5.61 -12.73
C TYR A 163 -15.92 -6.69 -13.78
N ARG A 164 -16.98 -6.58 -14.54
CA ARG A 164 -17.22 -7.49 -15.66
C ARG A 164 -16.28 -7.16 -16.82
N GLU A 165 -15.82 -8.18 -17.51
CA GLU A 165 -14.92 -8.05 -18.65
C GLU A 165 -15.49 -7.09 -19.70
N GLU A 166 -16.79 -7.24 -20.05
CA GLU A 166 -17.46 -6.41 -21.03
C GLU A 166 -17.44 -4.92 -20.64
N SER A 167 -17.57 -4.61 -19.34
CA SER A 167 -17.52 -3.23 -18.85
C SER A 167 -16.12 -2.62 -19.03
N MET A 168 -15.09 -3.41 -18.85
CA MET A 168 -13.71 -2.96 -19.05
C MET A 168 -13.39 -2.81 -20.53
N GLN A 169 -13.81 -3.76 -21.37
CA GLN A 169 -13.67 -3.69 -22.82
C GLN A 169 -14.37 -2.45 -23.40
N ASP A 170 -15.61 -2.19 -23.00
CA ASP A 170 -16.37 -1.00 -23.40
C ASP A 170 -15.62 0.31 -23.04
N TYR A 171 -15.00 0.40 -21.87
CA TYR A 171 -14.17 1.56 -21.53
C TYR A 171 -12.98 1.71 -22.48
N PHE A 172 -12.23 0.63 -22.74
CA PHE A 172 -11.04 0.67 -23.58
C PHE A 172 -11.36 0.98 -25.03
N GLU A 173 -12.45 0.45 -25.56
CA GLU A 173 -12.91 0.77 -26.92
C GLU A 173 -13.33 2.24 -27.05
N ARG A 174 -14.16 2.75 -26.13
CA ARG A 174 -14.60 4.16 -26.16
C ARG A 174 -13.45 5.16 -25.97
N THR A 175 -12.38 4.76 -25.35
CA THR A 175 -11.21 5.61 -25.09
C THR A 175 -10.03 5.33 -26.03
N LYS A 176 -10.21 4.53 -27.09
CA LYS A 176 -9.11 4.10 -27.99
C LYS A 176 -8.35 5.28 -28.58
N GLY A 177 -9.02 6.30 -29.09
CA GLY A 177 -8.39 7.49 -29.68
C GLY A 177 -7.87 8.53 -28.68
N VAL A 178 -8.08 8.33 -27.38
CA VAL A 178 -7.68 9.33 -26.38
C VAL A 178 -6.16 9.52 -26.33
N LEU A 179 -5.36 8.48 -26.55
CA LEU A 179 -3.89 8.57 -26.52
C LEU A 179 -3.31 9.38 -27.69
N GLU A 180 -4.02 9.43 -28.82
CA GLU A 180 -3.58 10.18 -30.01
C GLU A 180 -4.11 11.61 -30.04
N TYR A 181 -5.40 11.80 -29.68
CA TYR A 181 -6.11 13.04 -29.90
C TYR A 181 -6.65 13.69 -28.63
N GLY A 182 -6.54 13.02 -27.48
CA GLY A 182 -7.08 13.50 -26.21
C GLY A 182 -6.20 14.55 -25.54
N LYS A 183 -6.76 15.23 -24.55
CA LYS A 183 -5.98 16.09 -23.66
C LYS A 183 -5.06 15.24 -22.79
N TYR A 184 -3.94 15.80 -22.37
CA TYR A 184 -2.94 15.09 -21.57
C TYR A 184 -3.51 14.43 -20.31
N GLU A 185 -4.42 15.11 -19.60
CA GLU A 185 -5.06 14.56 -18.42
C GLU A 185 -5.89 13.30 -18.71
N ASP A 186 -6.57 13.26 -19.84
CA ASP A 186 -7.37 12.12 -20.30
C ASP A 186 -6.45 10.96 -20.73
N GLN A 187 -5.36 11.28 -21.43
CA GLN A 187 -4.32 10.33 -21.81
C GLN A 187 -3.67 9.69 -20.56
N LEU A 188 -3.31 10.51 -19.58
CA LEU A 188 -2.75 10.05 -18.32
C LEU A 188 -3.74 9.18 -17.54
N GLN A 189 -5.03 9.57 -17.48
CA GLN A 189 -6.08 8.78 -16.85
C GLN A 189 -6.24 7.42 -17.53
N ARG A 190 -6.28 7.40 -18.86
CA ARG A 190 -6.36 6.18 -19.69
C ARG A 190 -5.17 5.27 -19.41
N MET A 191 -3.94 5.83 -19.38
CA MET A 191 -2.72 5.08 -19.15
C MET A 191 -2.64 4.51 -17.72
N ILE A 192 -3.06 5.27 -16.71
CA ILE A 192 -3.18 4.77 -15.33
C ILE A 192 -4.10 3.54 -15.28
N LEU A 193 -5.26 3.60 -15.91
CA LEU A 193 -6.22 2.50 -15.91
C LEU A 193 -5.69 1.31 -16.73
N GLY A 194 -5.09 1.58 -17.89
CA GLY A 194 -4.50 0.57 -18.78
C GLY A 194 -3.42 -0.25 -18.08
N LEU A 195 -2.48 0.42 -17.42
CA LEU A 195 -1.42 -0.24 -16.66
C LEU A 195 -1.96 -1.01 -15.46
N LEU A 196 -2.87 -0.43 -14.66
CA LEU A 196 -3.44 -1.11 -13.50
C LEU A 196 -4.22 -2.37 -13.88
N TYR A 197 -5.05 -2.29 -14.90
CA TYR A 197 -5.86 -3.40 -15.37
C TYR A 197 -5.03 -4.42 -16.14
N GLY A 198 -4.17 -3.97 -17.07
CA GLY A 198 -3.36 -4.86 -17.88
C GLY A 198 -2.29 -5.62 -17.10
N THR A 199 -1.75 -5.06 -16.02
CA THR A 199 -0.61 -5.65 -15.31
C THR A 199 -0.91 -6.08 -13.88
N GLY A 200 -2.04 -5.65 -13.33
CA GLY A 200 -2.40 -5.91 -11.94
C GLY A 200 -1.46 -5.26 -10.91
N LEU A 201 -0.76 -4.20 -11.26
CA LEU A 201 0.13 -3.47 -10.37
C LEU A 201 -0.57 -3.00 -9.10
N ARG A 202 0.18 -2.98 -7.98
CA ARG A 202 -0.26 -2.22 -6.80
C ARG A 202 -0.14 -0.72 -7.10
N ARG A 203 -1.00 0.09 -6.48
CA ARG A 203 -0.95 1.56 -6.63
C ARG A 203 0.45 2.13 -6.37
N SER A 204 1.14 1.67 -5.33
CA SER A 204 2.50 2.12 -5.02
C SER A 204 3.53 1.67 -6.06
N GLU A 205 3.37 0.49 -6.63
CA GLU A 205 4.23 -0.02 -7.71
C GLU A 205 4.05 0.83 -8.97
N LEU A 206 2.80 1.11 -9.38
CA LEU A 206 2.51 2.00 -10.50
C LEU A 206 3.17 3.38 -10.34
N ILE A 207 3.05 3.98 -9.15
CA ILE A 207 3.64 5.30 -8.84
C ILE A 207 5.17 5.27 -8.92
N SER A 208 5.79 4.16 -8.54
CA SER A 208 7.26 4.02 -8.52
C SER A 208 7.87 3.66 -9.86
N LEU A 209 7.08 3.39 -10.90
CA LEU A 209 7.62 3.06 -12.23
C LEU A 209 8.41 4.22 -12.81
N ASN A 210 9.55 3.90 -13.40
CA ASN A 210 10.37 4.79 -14.20
C ASN A 210 10.24 4.42 -15.69
N ARG A 211 10.74 5.26 -16.58
CA ARG A 211 10.70 5.03 -18.03
C ARG A 211 11.49 3.78 -18.44
N ASP A 212 12.63 3.53 -17.79
CA ASP A 212 13.50 2.37 -18.00
C ASP A 212 12.90 1.04 -17.53
N ALA A 213 11.76 1.09 -16.81
CA ALA A 213 11.07 -0.12 -16.37
C ALA A 213 10.43 -0.90 -17.52
N VAL A 214 10.20 -0.29 -18.68
CA VAL A 214 9.58 -0.92 -19.84
C VAL A 214 10.65 -1.46 -20.79
N ASP A 215 10.63 -2.74 -21.01
CA ASP A 215 11.46 -3.41 -22.03
C ASP A 215 10.59 -3.74 -23.24
N TYR A 216 10.66 -2.87 -24.25
CA TYR A 216 9.85 -2.99 -25.48
C TYR A 216 10.25 -4.19 -26.34
N THR A 217 11.52 -4.60 -26.28
CA THR A 217 12.02 -5.72 -27.07
C THR A 217 11.49 -7.06 -26.56
N ARG A 218 11.44 -7.19 -25.23
CA ARG A 218 10.96 -8.41 -24.57
C ARG A 218 9.46 -8.33 -24.20
N HIS A 219 8.83 -7.19 -24.41
CA HIS A 219 7.46 -6.91 -23.96
C HIS A 219 7.26 -7.24 -22.48
N VAL A 220 8.11 -6.69 -21.61
CA VAL A 220 8.00 -6.89 -20.16
C VAL A 220 8.14 -5.56 -19.40
N LEU A 221 7.47 -5.52 -18.26
CA LEU A 221 7.54 -4.43 -17.30
C LEU A 221 8.28 -4.90 -16.05
N ARG A 222 9.41 -4.27 -15.73
CA ARG A 222 10.17 -4.54 -14.50
C ARG A 222 9.59 -3.78 -13.33
N VAL A 223 9.22 -4.50 -12.27
CA VAL A 223 8.52 -3.93 -11.12
C VAL A 223 9.24 -4.27 -9.82
N ARG A 224 9.51 -3.25 -9.03
CA ARG A 224 10.07 -3.39 -7.67
C ARG A 224 8.94 -3.57 -6.66
N GLY A 225 8.87 -4.73 -6.04
CA GLY A 225 7.83 -5.10 -5.06
C GLY A 225 8.25 -4.91 -3.60
N LYS A 226 7.44 -5.45 -2.70
CA LYS A 226 7.72 -5.41 -1.25
C LYS A 226 9.02 -6.15 -0.92
N GLY A 227 9.88 -5.52 -0.10
CA GLY A 227 11.17 -6.09 0.29
C GLY A 227 12.24 -5.99 -0.80
N ASP A 228 12.09 -5.02 -1.69
CA ASP A 228 13.03 -4.72 -2.79
C ASP A 228 13.20 -5.85 -3.82
N LYS A 229 12.21 -6.74 -3.90
CA LYS A 229 12.22 -7.84 -4.87
C LYS A 229 11.74 -7.36 -6.23
N MET A 230 12.56 -7.59 -7.26
CA MET A 230 12.18 -7.31 -8.65
C MET A 230 11.34 -8.47 -9.20
N ARG A 231 10.37 -8.13 -10.05
CA ARG A 231 9.65 -9.09 -10.89
C ARG A 231 9.39 -8.50 -12.26
N GLU A 232 9.24 -9.34 -13.24
CA GLU A 232 8.86 -8.97 -14.61
C GLU A 232 7.40 -9.35 -14.84
N ILE A 233 6.64 -8.45 -15.45
CA ILE A 233 5.24 -8.63 -15.83
C ILE A 233 5.17 -8.58 -17.34
N PRO A 234 4.60 -9.59 -18.04
CA PRO A 234 4.37 -9.53 -19.47
C PRO A 234 3.49 -8.34 -19.86
N LEU A 235 3.78 -7.73 -20.99
CA LEU A 235 2.94 -6.71 -21.61
C LEU A 235 2.39 -7.25 -22.94
N THR A 236 1.19 -6.82 -23.31
CA THR A 236 0.68 -7.02 -24.68
C THR A 236 1.37 -6.05 -25.62
N ALA A 237 1.41 -6.38 -26.91
CA ALA A 237 1.94 -5.47 -27.93
C ALA A 237 1.17 -4.15 -27.92
N SER A 238 -0.16 -4.21 -27.86
CA SER A 238 -1.02 -3.02 -27.79
C SER A 238 -0.72 -2.15 -26.58
N LEU A 239 -0.46 -2.72 -25.40
CA LEU A 239 -0.11 -1.92 -24.21
C LEU A 239 1.27 -1.26 -24.37
N CYS A 240 2.23 -1.91 -25.02
CA CYS A 240 3.53 -1.32 -25.34
C CYS A 240 3.38 -0.12 -26.28
N GLU A 241 2.53 -0.22 -27.30
CA GLU A 241 2.20 0.86 -28.22
C GLU A 241 1.51 2.01 -27.49
N GLU A 242 0.50 1.71 -26.65
CA GLU A 242 -0.17 2.71 -25.82
C GLU A 242 0.81 3.47 -24.90
N ILE A 243 1.78 2.77 -24.30
CA ILE A 243 2.83 3.41 -23.48
C ILE A 243 3.70 4.32 -24.34
N SER A 244 4.07 3.89 -25.55
CA SER A 244 4.89 4.69 -26.47
C SER A 244 4.17 5.97 -26.91
N LEU A 245 2.89 5.88 -27.27
CA LEU A 245 2.05 7.05 -27.63
C LEU A 245 1.91 8.01 -26.44
N TYR A 246 1.65 7.48 -25.25
CA TYR A 246 1.59 8.31 -24.04
C TYR A 246 2.92 9.04 -23.76
N LEU A 247 4.07 8.36 -23.92
CA LEU A 247 5.37 8.98 -23.71
C LEU A 247 5.66 10.11 -24.71
N GLN A 248 5.22 10.01 -25.95
CA GLN A 248 5.29 11.13 -26.91
C GLN A 248 4.54 12.37 -26.39
N SER A 249 3.38 12.15 -25.78
CA SER A 249 2.61 13.24 -25.16
C SER A 249 3.31 13.80 -23.92
N VAL A 250 3.94 12.96 -23.09
CA VAL A 250 4.80 13.42 -21.97
C VAL A 250 5.94 14.28 -22.48
N ASP A 251 6.64 13.81 -23.51
CA ASP A 251 7.80 14.50 -24.08
C ASP A 251 7.46 15.88 -24.69
N SER A 252 6.19 16.07 -25.04
CA SER A 252 5.66 17.36 -25.49
C SER A 252 5.39 18.35 -24.36
N LEU A 253 5.39 17.93 -23.10
CA LEU A 253 5.23 18.83 -21.96
C LEU A 253 6.51 19.63 -21.73
N LYS A 254 6.38 20.95 -21.54
CA LYS A 254 7.53 21.86 -21.29
C LYS A 254 8.33 21.53 -20.01
N CYS A 255 7.71 20.86 -19.05
CA CYS A 255 8.29 20.56 -17.73
C CYS A 255 8.53 19.05 -17.53
N ALA A 256 8.43 18.24 -18.59
CA ALA A 256 8.63 16.80 -18.48
C ALA A 256 10.12 16.46 -18.29
N ASP A 257 10.36 15.52 -17.38
CA ASP A 257 11.64 14.84 -17.24
C ASP A 257 11.67 13.64 -18.19
N GLN A 258 12.66 13.63 -19.08
CA GLN A 258 12.83 12.60 -20.11
C GLN A 258 13.93 11.59 -19.79
N ALA A 259 14.64 11.75 -18.67
CA ALA A 259 15.68 10.81 -18.26
C ALA A 259 15.12 9.38 -18.12
N PRO A 260 15.95 8.35 -18.32
CA PRO A 260 15.50 6.94 -18.12
C PRO A 260 14.93 6.69 -16.73
N GLU A 261 15.50 7.31 -15.70
CA GLU A 261 15.07 7.22 -14.31
C GLU A 261 13.86 8.10 -13.98
N ALA A 262 13.43 8.94 -14.92
CA ALA A 262 12.26 9.78 -14.76
C ALA A 262 10.99 8.94 -14.57
N PRO A 263 9.98 9.48 -13.88
CA PRO A 263 8.72 8.76 -13.70
C PRO A 263 8.09 8.39 -15.04
N LEU A 264 7.66 7.12 -15.19
CA LEU A 264 6.91 6.68 -16.36
C LEU A 264 5.61 7.48 -16.51
N LEU A 265 4.89 7.67 -15.41
CA LEU A 265 3.67 8.47 -15.37
C LEU A 265 3.94 9.79 -14.66
N GLN A 266 3.69 10.88 -15.34
CA GLN A 266 3.93 12.24 -14.83
C GLN A 266 2.61 13.02 -14.73
N THR A 267 2.51 13.90 -13.74
CA THR A 267 1.42 14.88 -13.68
C THR A 267 1.59 15.91 -14.80
N PRO A 268 0.57 16.75 -15.12
CA PRO A 268 0.74 17.84 -16.07
C PRO A 268 1.87 18.83 -15.72
N ARG A 269 2.38 18.77 -14.50
CA ARG A 269 3.54 19.58 -14.02
C ARG A 269 4.88 18.85 -14.14
N GLY A 270 4.95 17.68 -14.79
CA GLY A 270 6.16 16.89 -14.94
C GLY A 270 6.60 16.13 -13.66
N THR A 271 5.80 16.09 -12.61
CA THR A 271 6.15 15.43 -11.36
C THR A 271 5.57 14.02 -11.28
N ARG A 272 6.21 13.17 -10.47
CA ARG A 272 5.71 11.82 -10.16
C ARG A 272 4.30 11.85 -9.57
N LEU A 273 3.46 10.86 -9.91
CA LEU A 273 2.14 10.70 -9.35
C LEU A 273 2.19 10.44 -7.83
N TYR A 274 1.11 10.75 -7.15
CA TYR A 274 0.91 10.48 -5.73
C TYR A 274 -0.38 9.69 -5.49
N PRO A 275 -0.52 9.00 -4.34
CA PRO A 275 -1.61 8.03 -4.13
C PRO A 275 -3.02 8.58 -4.39
N VAL A 276 -3.30 9.81 -3.93
CA VAL A 276 -4.63 10.43 -4.09
C VAL A 276 -4.91 10.76 -5.56
N TYR A 277 -3.88 11.09 -6.37
CA TYR A 277 -4.04 11.33 -7.80
C TYR A 277 -4.51 10.07 -8.52
N VAL A 278 -3.82 8.93 -8.28
CA VAL A 278 -4.18 7.64 -8.87
C VAL A 278 -5.59 7.21 -8.47
N ASP A 279 -5.95 7.33 -7.17
CA ASP A 279 -7.29 6.97 -6.70
C ASP A 279 -8.38 7.83 -7.36
N ARG A 280 -8.12 9.13 -7.55
CA ARG A 280 -9.04 10.06 -8.22
C ARG A 280 -9.18 9.72 -9.69
N ALA A 281 -8.07 9.47 -10.40
CA ALA A 281 -8.08 9.09 -11.81
C ALA A 281 -8.86 7.80 -12.04
N VAL A 282 -8.61 6.75 -11.26
CA VAL A 282 -9.36 5.49 -11.34
C VAL A 282 -10.84 5.69 -11.04
N LYS A 283 -11.17 6.49 -10.01
CA LYS A 283 -12.56 6.78 -9.67
C LYS A 283 -13.29 7.54 -10.78
N ALA A 284 -12.63 8.50 -11.42
CA ALA A 284 -13.18 9.28 -12.53
C ALA A 284 -13.38 8.40 -13.77
N ALA A 285 -12.37 7.63 -14.18
CA ALA A 285 -12.45 6.74 -15.34
C ALA A 285 -13.58 5.71 -15.19
N LEU A 286 -13.60 4.96 -14.10
CA LEU A 286 -14.63 3.95 -13.83
C LEU A 286 -15.99 4.58 -13.50
N GLY A 287 -16.03 5.87 -13.15
CA GLY A 287 -17.26 6.62 -12.91
C GLY A 287 -18.08 6.84 -14.16
N GLN A 288 -17.45 6.86 -15.32
CA GLN A 288 -18.07 7.04 -16.62
C GLN A 288 -18.76 5.76 -17.16
N ILE A 289 -18.51 4.62 -16.51
CA ILE A 289 -19.05 3.33 -16.91
C ILE A 289 -20.31 3.05 -16.08
N GLY A 290 -21.48 3.18 -16.68
CA GLY A 290 -22.77 3.02 -16.00
C GLY A 290 -22.98 1.61 -15.41
N SER A 291 -22.40 0.58 -16.04
CA SER A 291 -22.47 -0.81 -15.56
C SER A 291 -21.62 -1.10 -14.33
N ILE A 292 -20.67 -0.22 -13.96
CA ILE A 292 -19.82 -0.39 -12.79
C ILE A 292 -20.46 0.29 -11.58
N SER A 293 -21.04 -0.51 -10.72
CA SER A 293 -21.53 -0.12 -9.39
C SER A 293 -20.50 -0.49 -8.30
N GLY A 294 -20.55 0.19 -7.15
CA GLY A 294 -19.72 -0.15 -6.00
C GLY A 294 -18.36 0.55 -5.96
N ARG A 295 -17.39 -0.08 -5.29
CA ARG A 295 -16.09 0.52 -5.00
C ARG A 295 -15.20 0.58 -6.23
N LYS A 296 -14.78 1.80 -6.61
CA LYS A 296 -13.86 2.08 -7.74
C LYS A 296 -12.47 2.35 -7.18
N SER A 297 -11.54 1.39 -7.33
CA SER A 297 -10.19 1.51 -6.76
C SER A 297 -9.18 0.62 -7.48
N PRO A 298 -7.87 0.95 -7.41
CA PRO A 298 -6.79 0.12 -7.98
C PRO A 298 -6.80 -1.33 -7.48
N HIS A 299 -7.18 -1.56 -6.22
CA HIS A 299 -7.25 -2.91 -5.67
C HIS A 299 -8.34 -3.77 -6.34
N VAL A 300 -9.48 -3.16 -6.67
CA VAL A 300 -10.56 -3.88 -7.37
C VAL A 300 -10.11 -4.25 -8.78
N LEU A 301 -9.44 -3.35 -9.54
CA LEU A 301 -8.87 -3.66 -10.86
C LEU A 301 -7.93 -4.86 -10.83
N ARG A 302 -7.06 -4.91 -9.81
CA ARG A 302 -6.15 -6.04 -9.63
C ARG A 302 -6.90 -7.34 -9.28
N HIS A 303 -7.98 -7.27 -8.50
CA HIS A 303 -8.84 -8.43 -8.24
C HIS A 303 -9.56 -8.89 -9.50
N THR A 304 -10.07 -7.93 -10.30
CA THR A 304 -10.69 -8.20 -11.59
C THR A 304 -9.74 -9.00 -12.48
N LEU A 305 -8.52 -8.49 -12.71
CA LEU A 305 -7.52 -9.21 -13.49
C LEU A 305 -7.23 -10.61 -12.94
N ALA A 306 -7.09 -10.75 -11.61
CA ALA A 306 -6.83 -12.06 -11.01
C ALA A 306 -7.97 -13.06 -11.28
N THR A 307 -9.22 -12.60 -11.23
CA THR A 307 -10.41 -13.42 -11.50
C THR A 307 -10.47 -13.78 -12.98
N GLU A 308 -10.28 -12.81 -13.88
CA GLU A 308 -10.29 -13.04 -15.34
C GLU A 308 -9.21 -14.02 -15.79
N LEU A 309 -8.00 -13.91 -15.24
CA LEU A 309 -6.93 -14.87 -15.50
C LEU A 309 -7.28 -16.28 -15.02
N LEU A 310 -7.93 -16.39 -13.85
CA LEU A 310 -8.36 -17.67 -13.30
C LEU A 310 -9.47 -18.29 -14.15
N ASP A 311 -10.47 -17.49 -14.53
CA ASP A 311 -11.58 -17.90 -15.40
C ASP A 311 -11.08 -18.27 -16.81
N GLY A 312 -10.01 -17.60 -17.28
CA GLY A 312 -9.28 -17.94 -18.50
C GLY A 312 -8.39 -19.18 -18.42
N GLY A 313 -8.41 -19.92 -17.29
CA GLY A 313 -7.69 -21.16 -17.09
C GLY A 313 -6.25 -21.03 -16.62
N ALA A 314 -5.80 -19.85 -16.20
CA ALA A 314 -4.47 -19.66 -15.63
C ALA A 314 -4.35 -20.37 -14.27
N ASP A 315 -3.25 -21.06 -14.04
CA ASP A 315 -3.02 -21.69 -12.74
C ASP A 315 -2.79 -20.65 -11.62
N LEU A 316 -3.23 -20.98 -10.41
CA LEU A 316 -3.19 -20.08 -9.28
C LEU A 316 -1.76 -19.64 -8.89
N ASN A 317 -0.74 -20.47 -9.14
CA ASN A 317 0.65 -20.15 -8.82
C ASN A 317 1.20 -19.11 -9.81
N SER A 318 0.92 -19.28 -11.10
CA SER A 318 1.26 -18.28 -12.14
C SER A 318 0.59 -16.93 -11.86
N ILE A 319 -0.67 -16.91 -11.43
CA ILE A 319 -1.37 -15.68 -11.02
C ILE A 319 -0.70 -15.05 -9.79
N LYS A 320 -0.35 -15.84 -8.77
CA LYS A 320 0.36 -15.34 -7.58
C LYS A 320 1.73 -14.78 -7.93
N GLU A 321 2.45 -15.41 -8.84
CA GLU A 321 3.75 -14.98 -9.34
C GLU A 321 3.62 -13.66 -10.07
N LEU A 322 2.74 -13.55 -11.06
CA LEU A 322 2.44 -12.34 -11.81
C LEU A 322 2.11 -11.17 -10.87
N LEU A 323 1.25 -11.42 -9.92
CA LEU A 323 0.80 -10.41 -8.98
C LEU A 323 1.81 -10.12 -7.84
N GLY A 324 2.84 -10.94 -7.64
CA GLY A 324 3.84 -10.75 -6.58
C GLY A 324 3.26 -10.92 -5.18
N HIS A 325 2.54 -12.02 -4.92
CA HIS A 325 2.09 -12.40 -3.59
C HIS A 325 3.22 -13.05 -2.81
N SER A 326 3.64 -12.45 -1.70
CA SER A 326 4.86 -12.79 -0.92
C SER A 326 4.75 -14.01 -0.01
N SER A 327 3.65 -14.77 -0.01
CA SER A 327 3.55 -15.98 0.80
C SER A 327 3.72 -17.24 -0.06
N LEU A 328 4.84 -17.77 0.00
CA LEU A 328 5.42 -19.02 -0.48
C LEU A 328 6.49 -18.77 -1.54
N ALA A 329 7.63 -19.22 -1.12
CA ALA A 329 8.86 -19.43 -1.85
C ALA A 329 9.90 -18.32 -1.73
N ALA A 330 10.95 -18.76 -1.11
CA ALA A 330 12.33 -18.41 -1.38
C ALA A 330 12.52 -17.87 -2.80
N THR A 331 13.29 -16.82 -2.90
CA THR A 331 14.07 -16.35 -4.06
C THR A 331 14.00 -17.29 -5.27
N GLN A 332 12.89 -17.30 -6.00
CA GLN A 332 12.91 -17.82 -7.36
C GLN A 332 13.63 -16.78 -8.21
N VAL A 333 14.83 -17.12 -8.60
CA VAL A 333 15.53 -16.42 -9.69
C VAL A 333 14.61 -16.56 -10.90
N TYR A 334 14.12 -15.44 -11.43
CA TYR A 334 13.36 -15.43 -12.67
C TYR A 334 14.27 -15.95 -13.79
N THR A 335 14.03 -17.17 -14.21
CA THR A 335 14.69 -17.76 -15.38
C THR A 335 13.92 -17.36 -16.64
N HIS A 336 14.58 -17.36 -17.79
CA HIS A 336 13.92 -17.12 -19.09
C HIS A 336 12.67 -17.99 -19.26
N ASN A 337 12.71 -19.24 -18.86
CA ASN A 337 11.59 -20.18 -18.95
C ASN A 337 10.37 -19.78 -18.10
N SER A 338 10.57 -19.09 -16.98
CA SER A 338 9.43 -18.63 -16.15
C SER A 338 8.67 -17.49 -16.81
N ILE A 339 9.39 -16.59 -17.50
CA ILE A 339 8.77 -15.45 -18.19
C ILE A 339 8.02 -15.92 -19.43
N GLU A 340 8.59 -16.81 -20.24
CA GLU A 340 7.91 -17.39 -21.39
C GLU A 340 6.63 -18.13 -21.00
N ARG A 341 6.66 -18.85 -19.86
CA ARG A 341 5.46 -19.48 -19.30
C ARG A 341 4.42 -18.45 -18.91
N LEU A 342 4.80 -17.40 -18.19
CA LEU A 342 3.91 -16.31 -17.81
C LEU A 342 3.34 -15.60 -19.02
N GLN A 343 4.14 -15.37 -20.06
CA GLN A 343 3.69 -14.79 -21.33
C GLN A 343 2.64 -15.67 -22.03
N LYS A 344 2.84 -16.99 -22.06
CA LYS A 344 1.86 -17.94 -22.62
C LYS A 344 0.56 -17.89 -21.87
N VAL A 345 0.59 -17.98 -20.53
CA VAL A 345 -0.57 -17.90 -19.68
C VAL A 345 -1.26 -16.55 -19.84
N TYR A 346 -0.50 -15.46 -19.87
CA TYR A 346 -1.01 -14.11 -20.05
C TYR A 346 -1.70 -13.94 -21.42
N LYS A 347 -1.08 -14.38 -22.51
CA LYS A 347 -1.66 -14.33 -23.86
C LYS A 347 -2.95 -15.14 -23.99
N SER A 348 -3.03 -16.32 -23.36
CA SER A 348 -4.20 -17.20 -23.47
C SER A 348 -5.36 -16.75 -22.58
N ALA A 349 -5.08 -16.18 -21.41
CA ALA A 349 -6.08 -15.92 -20.38
C ALA A 349 -6.44 -14.43 -20.21
N HIS A 350 -5.54 -13.51 -20.59
CA HIS A 350 -5.78 -12.07 -20.39
C HIS A 350 -6.74 -11.51 -21.44
N PRO A 351 -7.82 -10.81 -21.05
CA PRO A 351 -8.83 -10.31 -21.99
C PRO A 351 -8.28 -9.41 -23.10
N ARG A 352 -7.37 -8.49 -22.76
CA ARG A 352 -6.76 -7.59 -23.75
C ARG A 352 -5.77 -8.28 -24.70
N ALA A 353 -5.13 -9.39 -24.26
CA ALA A 353 -4.22 -10.13 -25.10
C ALA A 353 -4.93 -11.02 -26.13
N LYS A 354 -6.18 -11.44 -25.85
CA LYS A 354 -7.02 -12.19 -26.81
C LYS A 354 -7.41 -11.32 -28.00
N ASN A 355 -7.57 -10.01 -27.80
CA ASN A 355 -7.97 -9.06 -28.85
C ASN A 355 -6.79 -8.69 -29.77
N ASP A 356 -5.53 -8.75 -29.31
CA ASP A 356 -4.34 -8.48 -30.12
C ASP A 356 -4.16 -9.52 -31.26
N GLY A 357 -4.73 -10.72 -31.13
CA GLY A 357 -4.65 -11.78 -32.13
C GLY A 357 -5.66 -11.68 -33.28
N ASN A 358 -6.63 -10.78 -33.21
CA ASN A 358 -7.72 -10.68 -34.19
C ASN A 358 -7.56 -9.52 -35.19
N HIS A 359 -6.41 -8.85 -35.23
CA HIS A 359 -6.10 -7.76 -36.16
C HIS A 359 -5.04 -8.10 -37.21
N GLY A 360 -4.82 -9.40 -37.45
CA GLY A 360 -3.87 -9.91 -38.43
C GLY A 360 -4.50 -10.95 -39.36
N ASP A 361 -5.49 -10.57 -40.15
CA ASP A 361 -5.87 -11.16 -41.43
C ASP A 361 -6.46 -10.09 -42.35
#